data_0c2e8a093f5149864c8ae43f12a5e87f
#
_entry.id   0c2e8a093f5149864c8ae43f12a5e87f
#
_cell.length_a   1.000
_cell.length_b   1.000
_cell.length_c   1.000
_cell.angle_alpha   90.00
_cell.angle_beta   90.00
_cell.angle_gamma   90.00
#
_symmetry.space_group_name_H-M   'P 1'
#
loop_
_entity.id
_entity.type
_entity.pdbx_description
1 polymer ?
#
loop_
_entity_poly.entity_id
_entity_poly.type
_entity_poly.pdbx_seq_one_letter_code
_entity_poly.pdbx_strand_id
1 'polypeptide(L)'
;LGVYAQHDWEISPEWEVVGGVRYDYLSDRNLSHLTPRLNLRYRPQHNLTLRLGYGMGFRSPTLKERYYNFDMSGIWIVEGTPDLRPEKSHNFTFSAEYAKPRYNVTASVYYNHVQDKIATAAPYYKKPGDKLPYLPYVNLADFKVYGGELGLNTRWNNGFSARFTYAYTKEELPTDNDGNSINNQYIPARAHALNVWAEYEHRWSKLYRTNFCLSGRLLSATENREYVDYYDISKGTVKVKYPAYTVWKLATTHQFGQAVKLSLALDNLFNYRPRHYYLNAPLTDGIN
;
A
#
# COMPACT_ATOMS: atom_id res chain seq x y z
N LEU A 1 -2.76 -4.81 -28.14
CA LEU A 1 -1.70 -5.79 -28.40
C LEU A 1 -0.57 -5.58 -27.42
N GLY A 2 -0.06 -6.66 -26.79
CA GLY A 2 1.10 -6.61 -25.91
C GLY A 2 2.09 -7.73 -26.28
N VAL A 3 3.37 -7.38 -26.39
CA VAL A 3 4.47 -8.32 -26.62
C VAL A 3 5.54 -8.07 -25.59
N TYR A 4 6.12 -9.12 -25.04
CA TYR A 4 7.20 -9.00 -24.06
C TYR A 4 8.32 -10.01 -24.34
N ALA A 5 9.53 -9.62 -23.95
CA ALA A 5 10.69 -10.49 -23.90
C ALA A 5 11.39 -10.31 -22.56
N GLN A 6 11.90 -11.41 -22.02
CA GLN A 6 12.69 -11.41 -20.79
C GLN A 6 13.81 -12.42 -20.92
N HIS A 7 14.96 -12.07 -20.36
CA HIS A 7 16.07 -12.97 -20.23
C HIS A 7 16.65 -12.94 -18.83
N ASP A 8 17.06 -14.09 -18.35
CA ASP A 8 17.69 -14.32 -17.07
C ASP A 8 19.11 -14.79 -17.32
N TRP A 9 20.11 -14.04 -16.81
CA TRP A 9 21.52 -14.34 -16.96
C TRP A 9 22.11 -14.71 -15.59
N GLU A 10 22.42 -15.97 -15.39
CA GLU A 10 23.28 -16.41 -14.30
C GLU A 10 24.74 -16.20 -14.71
N ILE A 11 25.30 -15.02 -14.37
CA ILE A 11 26.66 -14.63 -14.72
C ILE A 11 27.67 -15.45 -13.91
N SER A 12 27.35 -15.67 -12.64
CA SER A 12 28.09 -16.52 -11.71
C SER A 12 27.18 -17.00 -10.59
N PRO A 13 27.59 -17.92 -9.70
CA PRO A 13 26.81 -18.30 -8.51
C PRO A 13 26.40 -17.12 -7.63
N GLU A 14 27.21 -16.04 -7.64
CA GLU A 14 26.98 -14.83 -6.86
C GLU A 14 26.13 -13.80 -7.60
N TRP A 15 26.17 -13.76 -8.94
CA TRP A 15 25.57 -12.70 -9.76
C TRP A 15 24.52 -13.23 -10.72
N GLU A 16 23.33 -12.66 -10.64
CA GLU A 16 22.24 -12.89 -11.57
C GLU A 16 21.64 -11.56 -12.02
N VAL A 17 21.36 -11.44 -13.32
CA VAL A 17 20.74 -10.27 -13.93
C VAL A 17 19.50 -10.71 -14.68
N VAL A 18 18.35 -10.12 -14.40
CA VAL A 18 17.12 -10.33 -15.14
C VAL A 18 16.75 -9.05 -15.87
N GLY A 19 16.83 -9.07 -17.19
CA GLY A 19 16.40 -7.99 -18.05
C GLY A 19 15.11 -8.33 -18.79
N GLY A 20 14.22 -7.37 -18.91
CA GLY A 20 12.98 -7.56 -19.66
C GLY A 20 12.47 -6.27 -20.27
N VAL A 21 11.72 -6.42 -21.34
CA VAL A 21 11.04 -5.32 -22.02
C VAL A 21 9.66 -5.76 -22.48
N ARG A 22 8.69 -4.89 -22.29
CA ARG A 22 7.34 -5.10 -22.79
C ARG A 22 6.93 -3.91 -23.64
N TYR A 23 6.36 -4.21 -24.79
CA TYR A 23 5.74 -3.25 -25.69
C TYR A 23 4.23 -3.46 -25.70
N ASP A 24 3.45 -2.41 -25.44
CA ASP A 24 2.00 -2.41 -25.49
C ASP A 24 1.52 -1.38 -26.51
N TYR A 25 0.59 -1.81 -27.38
CA TYR A 25 -0.11 -0.96 -28.33
C TYR A 25 -1.60 -0.94 -28.02
N LEU A 26 -2.15 0.24 -27.81
CA LEU A 26 -3.56 0.50 -27.53
C LEU A 26 -4.21 1.11 -28.77
N SER A 27 -4.99 0.32 -29.50
CA SER A 27 -5.59 0.69 -30.77
C SER A 27 -6.66 1.78 -30.63
N ASP A 28 -7.38 1.82 -29.52
CA ASP A 28 -8.43 2.80 -29.24
C ASP A 28 -7.91 4.24 -29.15
N ARG A 29 -6.62 4.41 -28.90
CA ARG A 29 -5.97 5.71 -28.74
C ARG A 29 -4.75 5.92 -29.64
N ASN A 30 -4.40 4.93 -30.46
CA ASN A 30 -3.17 4.92 -31.25
C ASN A 30 -1.91 5.22 -30.39
N LEU A 31 -1.86 4.65 -29.19
CA LEU A 31 -0.77 4.85 -28.23
C LEU A 31 0.09 3.60 -28.10
N SER A 32 1.38 3.82 -28.02
CA SER A 32 2.35 2.76 -27.74
C SER A 32 3.18 3.08 -26.50
N HIS A 33 3.47 2.04 -25.73
CA HIS A 33 4.28 2.14 -24.51
C HIS A 33 5.33 1.05 -24.48
N LEU A 34 6.55 1.44 -24.09
CA LEU A 34 7.65 0.54 -23.83
C LEU A 34 7.97 0.56 -22.33
N THR A 35 7.94 -0.60 -21.69
CA THR A 35 8.16 -0.74 -20.25
C THR A 35 9.33 -1.68 -19.99
N PRO A 36 10.57 -1.14 -19.87
CA PRO A 36 11.74 -1.90 -19.49
C PRO A 36 11.73 -2.24 -18.00
N ARG A 37 12.41 -3.34 -17.64
CA ARG A 37 12.74 -3.74 -16.27
C ARG A 37 14.12 -4.34 -16.20
N LEU A 38 14.80 -4.10 -15.08
CA LEU A 38 16.10 -4.66 -14.78
C LEU A 38 16.16 -5.05 -13.30
N ASN A 39 16.57 -6.26 -13.01
CA ASN A 39 16.81 -6.72 -11.65
C ASN A 39 18.21 -7.33 -11.57
N LEU A 40 18.91 -7.00 -10.52
CA LEU A 40 20.24 -7.49 -10.19
C LEU A 40 20.18 -8.17 -8.84
N ARG A 41 20.68 -9.40 -8.75
CA ARG A 41 20.92 -10.11 -7.49
C ARG A 41 22.42 -10.32 -7.32
N TYR A 42 22.89 -10.02 -6.11
CA TYR A 42 24.27 -10.27 -5.72
C TYR A 42 24.32 -11.02 -4.38
N ARG A 43 25.03 -12.14 -4.35
CA ARG A 43 25.25 -12.98 -3.16
C ARG A 43 26.73 -13.01 -2.79
N PRO A 44 27.23 -12.00 -2.07
CA PRO A 44 28.64 -11.97 -1.65
C PRO A 44 29.00 -13.10 -0.69
N GLN A 45 27.99 -13.63 0.01
CA GLN A 45 28.13 -14.76 0.95
C GLN A 45 26.87 -15.63 0.88
N HIS A 46 26.99 -16.88 1.30
CA HIS A 46 25.88 -17.84 1.27
C HIS A 46 24.63 -17.37 2.02
N ASN A 47 24.78 -16.56 3.03
CA ASN A 47 23.73 -16.07 3.90
C ASN A 47 23.34 -14.59 3.67
N LEU A 48 23.97 -13.89 2.74
CA LEU A 48 23.69 -12.51 2.40
C LEU A 48 23.27 -12.40 0.94
N THR A 49 22.08 -11.84 0.69
CA THR A 49 21.56 -11.55 -0.66
C THR A 49 21.22 -10.06 -0.77
N LEU A 50 21.79 -9.41 -1.75
CA LEU A 50 21.46 -8.04 -2.13
C LEU A 50 20.69 -8.06 -3.45
N ARG A 51 19.67 -7.21 -3.57
CA ARG A 51 18.90 -7.06 -4.81
C ARG A 51 18.71 -5.59 -5.13
N LEU A 52 18.88 -5.25 -6.40
CA LEU A 52 18.57 -3.94 -6.95
C LEU A 52 17.56 -4.15 -8.08
N GLY A 53 16.49 -3.39 -8.07
CA GLY A 53 15.44 -3.48 -9.08
C GLY A 53 15.10 -2.11 -9.65
N TYR A 54 14.88 -2.07 -10.95
CA TYR A 54 14.28 -0.97 -11.67
C TYR A 54 13.21 -1.48 -12.61
N GLY A 55 12.07 -0.78 -12.67
CA GLY A 55 11.00 -1.09 -13.61
C GLY A 55 10.19 0.14 -13.97
N MET A 56 9.83 0.25 -15.23
CA MET A 56 8.80 1.17 -15.69
C MET A 56 7.44 0.49 -15.70
N GLY A 57 6.40 1.27 -15.45
CA GLY A 57 5.01 0.88 -15.62
C GLY A 57 4.21 1.96 -16.34
N PHE A 58 3.09 1.59 -16.91
CA PHE A 58 2.10 2.55 -17.38
C PHE A 58 0.68 2.05 -17.08
N ARG A 59 -0.27 2.97 -17.01
CA ARG A 59 -1.70 2.67 -16.88
C ARG A 59 -2.49 3.57 -17.82
N SER A 60 -3.22 2.96 -18.74
CA SER A 60 -4.16 3.70 -19.59
C SER A 60 -5.40 4.10 -18.78
N PRO A 61 -5.97 5.31 -18.99
CA PRO A 61 -7.21 5.68 -18.37
C PRO A 61 -8.33 4.70 -18.74
N THR A 62 -9.15 4.33 -17.78
CA THR A 62 -10.33 3.49 -17.99
C THR A 62 -11.45 4.26 -18.69
N LEU A 63 -12.43 3.54 -19.26
CA LEU A 63 -13.64 4.15 -19.83
C LEU A 63 -14.40 4.99 -18.80
N LYS A 64 -14.42 4.53 -17.54
CA LYS A 64 -15.00 5.27 -16.43
C LYS A 64 -14.32 6.63 -16.24
N GLU A 65 -13.00 6.65 -16.13
CA GLU A 65 -12.24 7.88 -15.91
C GLU A 65 -12.36 8.87 -17.08
N ARG A 66 -12.67 8.38 -18.28
CA ARG A 66 -12.81 9.22 -19.48
C ARG A 66 -14.22 9.72 -19.75
N TYR A 67 -15.25 8.91 -19.50
CA TYR A 67 -16.60 9.17 -20.00
C TYR A 67 -17.69 9.09 -18.94
N TYR A 68 -17.32 8.88 -17.67
CA TYR A 68 -18.30 8.77 -16.62
C TYR A 68 -18.98 10.11 -16.36
N ASN A 69 -20.28 10.07 -16.11
CA ASN A 69 -21.05 11.20 -15.63
C ASN A 69 -22.09 10.62 -14.67
N PHE A 70 -21.83 10.71 -13.39
CA PHE A 70 -22.60 10.00 -12.38
C PHE A 70 -22.85 10.88 -11.16
N ASP A 71 -24.12 10.98 -10.78
CA ASP A 71 -24.53 11.58 -9.52
C ASP A 71 -24.20 10.64 -8.35
N MET A 72 -23.27 11.08 -7.51
CA MET A 72 -22.86 10.35 -6.32
C MET A 72 -23.79 10.69 -5.15
N SER A 73 -25.01 10.13 -5.17
CA SER A 73 -26.01 10.24 -4.11
C SER A 73 -26.38 11.69 -3.72
N GLY A 74 -26.41 12.60 -4.69
CA GLY A 74 -26.75 14.01 -4.45
C GLY A 74 -25.68 14.81 -3.71
N ILE A 75 -24.43 14.32 -3.68
CA ILE A 75 -23.29 15.03 -3.09
C ILE A 75 -22.45 15.69 -4.19
N TRP A 76 -22.04 14.92 -5.19
CA TRP A 76 -21.21 15.37 -6.31
C TRP A 76 -21.59 14.68 -7.61
N ILE A 77 -21.28 15.33 -8.73
CA ILE A 77 -21.32 14.71 -10.05
C ILE A 77 -19.90 14.29 -10.42
N VAL A 78 -19.61 12.99 -10.38
CA VAL A 78 -18.31 12.46 -10.84
C VAL A 78 -18.26 12.57 -12.35
N GLU A 79 -17.28 13.31 -12.87
CA GLU A 79 -17.14 13.60 -14.30
C GLU A 79 -15.86 13.01 -14.88
N GLY A 80 -16.01 12.23 -15.95
CA GLY A 80 -14.90 11.72 -16.76
C GLY A 80 -14.28 12.81 -17.64
N THR A 81 -13.01 12.67 -17.95
CA THR A 81 -12.25 13.58 -18.83
C THR A 81 -11.72 12.80 -20.03
N PRO A 82 -12.22 13.04 -21.27
CA PRO A 82 -11.86 12.27 -22.45
C PRO A 82 -10.36 12.28 -22.79
N ASP A 83 -9.69 13.40 -22.52
CA ASP A 83 -8.29 13.67 -22.92
C ASP A 83 -7.25 13.28 -21.87
N LEU A 84 -7.60 12.45 -20.89
CA LEU A 84 -6.66 11.95 -19.90
C LEU A 84 -5.48 11.23 -20.55
N ARG A 85 -4.29 11.61 -20.11
CA ARG A 85 -3.05 10.95 -20.49
C ARG A 85 -2.83 9.67 -19.67
N PRO A 86 -2.16 8.64 -20.22
CA PRO A 86 -1.74 7.48 -19.45
C PRO A 86 -0.77 7.86 -18.33
N GLU A 87 -0.92 7.22 -17.16
CA GLU A 87 0.07 7.30 -16.10
C GLU A 87 1.34 6.56 -16.51
N LYS A 88 2.49 7.08 -16.10
CA LYS A 88 3.80 6.42 -16.23
C LYS A 88 4.45 6.35 -14.87
N SER A 89 5.08 5.24 -14.55
CA SER A 89 5.79 5.08 -13.28
C SER A 89 7.22 4.60 -13.47
N HIS A 90 8.11 5.07 -12.59
CA HIS A 90 9.47 4.61 -12.44
C HIS A 90 9.64 4.09 -11.02
N ASN A 91 9.94 2.80 -10.90
CA ASN A 91 10.09 2.13 -9.62
C ASN A 91 11.55 1.73 -9.42
N PHE A 92 12.14 2.14 -8.32
CA PHE A 92 13.48 1.75 -7.88
C PHE A 92 13.35 1.02 -6.54
N THR A 93 14.01 -0.11 -6.41
CA THR A 93 14.03 -0.89 -5.17
C THR A 93 15.43 -1.36 -4.88
N PHE A 94 15.81 -1.32 -3.61
CA PHE A 94 17.01 -1.99 -3.12
C PHE A 94 16.63 -2.81 -1.90
N SER A 95 17.12 -4.04 -1.81
CA SER A 95 16.91 -4.88 -0.64
C SER A 95 18.14 -5.67 -0.27
N ALA A 96 18.29 -5.89 1.03
CA ALA A 96 19.30 -6.75 1.64
C ALA A 96 18.59 -7.79 2.52
N GLU A 97 19.00 -9.03 2.39
CA GLU A 97 18.49 -10.15 3.17
C GLU A 97 19.67 -10.91 3.78
N TYR A 98 19.64 -11.05 5.09
CA TYR A 98 20.61 -11.86 5.82
C TYR A 98 19.90 -13.02 6.51
N ALA A 99 20.17 -14.25 6.07
CA ALA A 99 19.49 -15.44 6.52
C ALA A 99 20.43 -16.40 7.27
N LYS A 100 20.01 -16.81 8.46
CA LYS A 100 20.61 -17.86 9.27
C LYS A 100 19.53 -18.88 9.66
N PRO A 101 19.89 -20.10 10.10
CA PRO A 101 18.90 -21.13 10.43
C PRO A 101 17.84 -20.71 11.45
N ARG A 102 18.17 -19.77 12.35
CA ARG A 102 17.27 -19.33 13.43
C ARG A 102 16.68 -17.95 13.20
N TYR A 103 17.20 -17.16 12.28
CA TYR A 103 16.67 -15.82 12.01
C TYR A 103 16.95 -15.39 10.57
N ASN A 104 16.06 -14.56 10.08
CA ASN A 104 16.17 -13.88 8.80
C ASN A 104 15.89 -12.40 9.05
N VAL A 105 16.80 -11.54 8.60
CA VAL A 105 16.67 -10.09 8.64
C VAL A 105 16.57 -9.58 7.22
N THR A 106 15.58 -8.76 6.94
CA THR A 106 15.40 -8.10 5.66
C THR A 106 15.35 -6.59 5.85
N ALA A 107 16.00 -5.87 4.96
CA ALA A 107 15.89 -4.42 4.86
C ALA A 107 15.63 -4.07 3.40
N SER A 108 14.69 -3.18 3.14
CA SER A 108 14.45 -2.67 1.79
C SER A 108 14.15 -1.19 1.79
N VAL A 109 14.47 -0.53 0.69
CA VAL A 109 14.08 0.84 0.39
C VAL A 109 13.51 0.88 -1.01
N TYR A 110 12.53 1.76 -1.22
CA TYR A 110 11.89 1.93 -2.51
C TYR A 110 11.62 3.40 -2.80
N TYR A 111 11.62 3.73 -4.07
CA TYR A 111 11.21 5.02 -4.61
C TYR A 111 10.36 4.78 -5.84
N ASN A 112 9.15 5.32 -5.84
CA ASN A 112 8.21 5.27 -6.96
C ASN A 112 7.83 6.68 -7.37
N HIS A 113 8.05 7.02 -8.63
CA HIS A 113 7.68 8.28 -9.24
C HIS A 113 6.62 8.01 -10.30
N VAL A 114 5.41 8.54 -10.09
CA VAL A 114 4.28 8.42 -11.01
C VAL A 114 4.03 9.77 -11.66
N GLN A 115 4.16 9.82 -12.97
CA GLN A 115 3.84 10.98 -13.80
C GLN A 115 2.42 10.86 -14.34
N ASP A 116 1.74 11.99 -14.50
CA ASP A 116 0.38 12.06 -15.03
C ASP A 116 -0.62 11.18 -14.26
N LYS A 117 -0.47 11.07 -12.93
CA LYS A 117 -1.37 10.26 -12.09
C LYS A 117 -2.82 10.67 -12.30
N ILE A 118 -3.68 9.70 -12.62
CA ILE A 118 -5.10 9.93 -12.81
C ILE A 118 -5.80 9.87 -11.44
N ALA A 119 -6.41 10.96 -11.05
CA ALA A 119 -7.19 11.07 -9.83
C ALA A 119 -8.32 12.09 -10.02
N THR A 120 -9.22 12.16 -9.05
CA THR A 120 -10.22 13.23 -9.03
C THR A 120 -9.60 14.53 -8.51
N ALA A 121 -9.90 15.65 -9.15
CA ALA A 121 -9.52 16.98 -8.65
C ALA A 121 -10.43 17.43 -7.49
N ALA A 122 -10.17 18.60 -6.94
CA ALA A 122 -11.11 19.24 -6.02
C ALA A 122 -12.45 19.50 -6.73
N PRO A 123 -13.58 19.29 -6.05
CA PRO A 123 -14.89 19.57 -6.64
C PRO A 123 -15.07 21.07 -6.88
N TYR A 124 -15.82 21.42 -7.93
CA TYR A 124 -16.09 22.80 -8.31
C TYR A 124 -17.51 22.95 -8.92
N TYR A 125 -18.08 24.14 -8.86
CA TYR A 125 -19.32 24.46 -9.54
C TYR A 125 -19.03 24.96 -10.96
N LYS A 126 -19.68 24.40 -12.00
CA LYS A 126 -19.50 24.84 -13.39
C LYS A 126 -20.18 26.20 -13.65
N LYS A 127 -21.31 26.41 -13.00
CA LYS A 127 -22.11 27.63 -13.16
C LYS A 127 -22.63 28.13 -11.81
N PRO A 128 -22.81 29.44 -11.64
CA PRO A 128 -23.53 29.95 -10.49
C PRO A 128 -24.95 29.36 -10.46
N GLY A 129 -25.33 28.77 -9.34
CA GLY A 129 -26.64 28.16 -9.14
C GLY A 129 -26.72 26.66 -9.43
N ASP A 130 -25.61 26.01 -9.82
CA ASP A 130 -25.57 24.55 -9.88
C ASP A 130 -25.87 23.96 -8.50
N LYS A 131 -26.74 22.95 -8.48
CA LYS A 131 -27.16 22.30 -7.22
C LYS A 131 -26.07 21.40 -6.64
N LEU A 132 -25.26 20.80 -7.50
CA LEU A 132 -24.18 19.86 -7.09
C LEU A 132 -22.87 20.29 -7.73
N PRO A 133 -21.75 20.18 -6.98
CA PRO A 133 -20.42 20.39 -7.54
C PRO A 133 -20.00 19.21 -8.41
N TYR A 134 -19.12 19.46 -9.37
CA TYR A 134 -18.51 18.48 -10.26
C TYR A 134 -17.17 18.03 -9.71
N LEU A 135 -16.91 16.74 -9.77
CA LEU A 135 -15.69 16.09 -9.35
C LEU A 135 -15.01 15.46 -10.58
N PRO A 136 -14.15 16.21 -11.32
CA PRO A 136 -13.57 15.74 -12.56
C PRO A 136 -12.39 14.82 -12.31
N TYR A 137 -12.19 13.82 -13.19
CA TYR A 137 -10.92 13.13 -13.31
C TYR A 137 -9.90 14.01 -14.03
N VAL A 138 -8.69 14.06 -13.50
CA VAL A 138 -7.58 14.84 -14.06
C VAL A 138 -6.27 14.05 -13.99
N ASN A 139 -5.31 14.45 -14.84
CA ASN A 139 -3.93 14.04 -14.60
C ASN A 139 -3.32 15.01 -13.59
N LEU A 140 -3.01 14.50 -12.41
CA LEU A 140 -2.18 15.21 -11.45
C LEU A 140 -0.73 15.26 -11.96
N ALA A 141 0.01 16.29 -11.56
CA ALA A 141 1.44 16.35 -11.78
C ALA A 141 2.16 15.17 -11.09
N ASP A 142 3.43 15.31 -10.81
CA ASP A 142 4.23 14.26 -10.21
C ASP A 142 3.69 13.80 -8.85
N PHE A 143 3.52 12.50 -8.71
CA PHE A 143 3.22 11.82 -7.45
C PHE A 143 4.40 10.92 -7.09
N LYS A 144 4.96 11.13 -5.91
CA LYS A 144 6.12 10.37 -5.44
C LYS A 144 5.78 9.62 -4.17
N VAL A 145 6.18 8.35 -4.12
CA VAL A 145 6.07 7.52 -2.91
C VAL A 145 7.43 6.89 -2.66
N TYR A 146 7.94 7.05 -1.46
CA TYR A 146 9.18 6.40 -1.07
C TYR A 146 9.15 5.95 0.39
N GLY A 147 10.00 5.02 0.69
CA GLY A 147 10.03 4.47 2.03
C GLY A 147 11.01 3.35 2.18
N GLY A 148 10.87 2.65 3.28
CA GLY A 148 11.69 1.48 3.58
C GLY A 148 11.00 0.55 4.55
N GLU A 149 11.43 -0.70 4.52
CA GLU A 149 10.91 -1.75 5.38
C GLU A 149 12.06 -2.48 6.07
N LEU A 150 11.86 -2.82 7.33
CA LEU A 150 12.73 -3.69 8.12
C LEU A 150 11.93 -4.90 8.57
N GLY A 151 12.42 -6.09 8.29
CA GLY A 151 11.80 -7.34 8.70
C GLY A 151 12.77 -8.18 9.54
N LEU A 152 12.26 -8.77 10.61
CA LEU A 152 12.92 -9.78 11.39
C LEU A 152 12.00 -10.98 11.55
N ASN A 153 12.44 -12.15 11.12
CA ASN A 153 11.79 -13.41 11.42
C ASN A 153 12.77 -14.25 12.27
N THR A 154 12.27 -14.83 13.34
CA THR A 154 13.09 -15.71 14.18
C THR A 154 12.32 -16.97 14.58
N ARG A 155 13.02 -18.08 14.66
CA ARG A 155 12.50 -19.37 15.09
C ARG A 155 13.52 -20.09 15.96
N TRP A 156 13.09 -20.46 17.15
CA TRP A 156 13.95 -21.09 18.17
C TRP A 156 13.52 -22.54 18.40
N ASN A 157 14.46 -23.37 18.80
CA ASN A 157 14.18 -24.80 19.02
C ASN A 157 13.30 -25.07 20.26
N ASN A 158 13.08 -24.06 21.11
CA ASN A 158 12.24 -24.14 22.30
C ASN A 158 10.73 -23.92 21.99
N GLY A 159 10.34 -23.87 20.71
CA GLY A 159 8.95 -23.64 20.28
C GLY A 159 8.57 -22.17 20.10
N PHE A 160 9.48 -21.23 20.34
CA PHE A 160 9.24 -19.80 20.14
C PHE A 160 9.54 -19.38 18.71
N SER A 161 8.62 -18.60 18.11
CA SER A 161 8.80 -17.93 16.82
C SER A 161 8.29 -16.50 16.92
N ALA A 162 8.94 -15.56 16.24
CA ALA A 162 8.48 -14.18 16.18
C ALA A 162 8.76 -13.55 14.81
N ARG A 163 7.92 -12.61 14.44
CA ARG A 163 8.05 -11.76 13.25
C ARG A 163 7.76 -10.32 13.62
N PHE A 164 8.66 -9.46 13.21
CA PHE A 164 8.52 -8.02 13.30
C PHE A 164 8.67 -7.45 11.90
N THR A 165 7.78 -6.53 11.52
CA THR A 165 7.89 -5.80 10.26
C THR A 165 7.60 -4.34 10.55
N TYR A 166 8.58 -3.50 10.32
CA TYR A 166 8.41 -2.05 10.39
C TYR A 166 8.48 -1.48 9.00
N ALA A 167 7.51 -0.63 8.64
CA ALA A 167 7.46 0.09 7.38
C ALA A 167 7.39 1.60 7.63
N TYR A 168 8.18 2.33 6.87
CA TYR A 168 8.08 3.77 6.71
C TYR A 168 7.68 4.09 5.28
N THR A 169 6.62 4.91 5.11
CA THR A 169 6.14 5.36 3.80
C THR A 169 5.94 6.86 3.83
N LYS A 170 6.48 7.55 2.83
CA LYS A 170 6.18 8.96 2.61
C LYS A 170 5.64 9.15 1.21
N GLU A 171 4.55 9.90 1.12
CA GLU A 171 3.90 10.29 -0.12
C GLU A 171 4.05 11.79 -0.31
N GLU A 172 4.43 12.18 -1.52
CA GLU A 172 4.49 13.57 -1.96
C GLU A 172 3.41 13.76 -3.02
N LEU A 173 2.31 14.38 -2.59
CA LEU A 173 1.19 14.74 -3.45
C LEU A 173 1.45 16.11 -4.10
N PRO A 174 0.97 16.31 -5.33
CA PRO A 174 0.94 17.65 -5.91
C PRO A 174 0.12 18.60 -5.02
N THR A 175 0.66 19.77 -4.79
CA THR A 175 0.01 20.83 -4.03
C THR A 175 -0.28 22.02 -4.94
N ASP A 176 -1.30 22.81 -4.58
CA ASP A 176 -1.54 24.13 -5.18
C ASP A 176 -0.49 25.16 -4.69
N ASN A 177 -0.61 26.40 -5.16
CA ASN A 177 0.30 27.50 -4.79
C ASN A 177 0.26 27.84 -3.29
N ASP A 178 -0.80 27.44 -2.60
CA ASP A 178 -0.98 27.66 -1.15
C ASP A 178 -0.52 26.46 -0.31
N GLY A 179 0.08 25.43 -0.97
CA GLY A 179 0.57 24.22 -0.32
C GLY A 179 -0.53 23.23 0.07
N ASN A 180 -1.76 23.40 -0.43
CA ASN A 180 -2.84 22.46 -0.20
C ASN A 180 -2.76 21.30 -1.20
N SER A 181 -3.12 20.09 -0.77
CA SER A 181 -3.27 18.98 -1.71
C SER A 181 -4.34 19.30 -2.76
N ILE A 182 -4.01 19.11 -4.02
CA ILE A 182 -4.96 19.32 -5.15
C ILE A 182 -6.15 18.35 -5.03
N ASN A 183 -5.95 17.21 -4.37
CA ASN A 183 -7.00 16.24 -4.09
C ASN A 183 -7.29 16.14 -2.58
N ASN A 184 -8.25 16.91 -2.11
CA ASN A 184 -8.68 16.92 -0.70
C ASN A 184 -9.39 15.62 -0.25
N GLN A 185 -9.67 14.70 -1.16
CA GLN A 185 -10.30 13.40 -0.85
C GLN A 185 -9.28 12.28 -0.66
N TYR A 186 -8.02 12.55 -0.94
CA TYR A 186 -6.96 11.58 -0.74
C TYR A 186 -6.51 11.58 0.72
N ILE A 187 -6.66 10.45 1.38
CA ILE A 187 -6.13 10.26 2.74
C ILE A 187 -4.72 9.70 2.60
N PRO A 188 -3.68 10.44 3.02
CA PRO A 188 -2.31 9.96 2.94
C PRO A 188 -2.11 8.69 3.74
N ALA A 189 -1.21 7.83 3.27
CA ALA A 189 -0.79 6.65 4.01
C ALA A 189 -0.22 7.05 5.38
N ARG A 190 -0.40 6.18 6.37
CA ARG A 190 0.22 6.39 7.68
C ARG A 190 1.71 6.17 7.55
N ALA A 191 2.51 7.18 7.91
CA ALA A 191 3.95 7.19 7.66
C ALA A 191 4.69 6.01 8.32
N HIS A 192 4.21 5.55 9.49
CA HIS A 192 4.85 4.45 10.22
C HIS A 192 3.84 3.34 10.51
N ALA A 193 4.21 2.13 10.16
CA ALA A 193 3.47 0.92 10.48
C ALA A 193 4.41 -0.12 11.11
N LEU A 194 4.00 -0.71 12.22
CA LEU A 194 4.70 -1.81 12.86
C LEU A 194 3.74 -2.99 12.99
N ASN A 195 4.12 -4.14 12.47
CA ASN A 195 3.43 -5.40 12.69
C ASN A 195 4.30 -6.31 13.55
N VAL A 196 3.67 -6.90 14.54
CA VAL A 196 4.29 -7.83 15.48
C VAL A 196 3.49 -9.12 15.46
N TRP A 197 4.17 -10.22 15.39
CA TRP A 197 3.61 -11.55 15.55
C TRP A 197 4.57 -12.39 16.36
N ALA A 198 4.07 -13.03 17.40
CA ALA A 198 4.84 -13.93 18.25
C ALA A 198 4.02 -15.18 18.53
N GLU A 199 4.67 -16.31 18.48
CA GLU A 199 4.06 -17.62 18.69
C GLU A 199 4.94 -18.45 19.60
N TYR A 200 4.30 -19.17 20.51
CA TYR A 200 4.95 -20.14 21.37
C TYR A 200 4.18 -21.45 21.37
N GLU A 201 4.81 -22.50 20.85
CA GLU A 201 4.26 -23.88 20.91
C GLU A 201 4.90 -24.62 22.08
N HIS A 202 4.06 -25.16 22.97
CA HIS A 202 4.46 -26.04 24.05
C HIS A 202 3.83 -27.42 23.90
N ARG A 203 4.67 -28.45 23.95
CA ARG A 203 4.22 -29.84 23.92
C ARG A 203 4.20 -30.41 25.34
N TRP A 204 3.01 -30.59 25.89
CA TRP A 204 2.79 -31.13 27.23
C TRP A 204 2.98 -32.64 27.30
N SER A 205 2.57 -33.32 26.21
CA SER A 205 2.70 -34.78 26.08
C SER A 205 2.76 -35.18 24.59
N LYS A 206 2.88 -36.49 24.33
CA LYS A 206 2.83 -37.00 22.93
C LYS A 206 1.49 -36.75 22.27
N LEU A 207 0.41 -36.59 23.04
CA LEU A 207 -0.96 -36.43 22.55
C LEU A 207 -1.51 -35.01 22.76
N TYR A 208 -0.79 -34.11 23.46
CA TYR A 208 -1.31 -32.77 23.73
C TYR A 208 -0.25 -31.69 23.54
N ARG A 209 -0.57 -30.71 22.69
CA ARG A 209 0.23 -29.50 22.50
C ARG A 209 -0.65 -28.25 22.48
N THR A 210 -0.11 -27.16 22.94
CA THR A 210 -0.75 -25.85 22.94
C THR A 210 0.12 -24.88 22.15
N ASN A 211 -0.53 -24.07 21.34
CA ASN A 211 0.08 -22.95 20.63
C ASN A 211 -0.57 -21.65 21.14
N PHE A 212 0.27 -20.69 21.52
CA PHE A 212 -0.12 -19.35 21.90
C PHE A 212 0.37 -18.39 20.82
N CYS A 213 -0.50 -17.56 20.26
CA CYS A 213 -0.17 -16.60 19.22
C CYS A 213 -0.65 -15.21 19.65
N LEU A 214 0.28 -14.26 19.70
CA LEU A 214 0.00 -12.84 19.87
C LEU A 214 0.35 -12.12 18.58
N SER A 215 -0.58 -11.36 18.02
CA SER A 215 -0.33 -10.49 16.88
C SER A 215 -0.83 -9.09 17.14
N GLY A 216 -0.10 -8.10 16.63
CA GLY A 216 -0.45 -6.69 16.80
C GLY A 216 -0.02 -5.85 15.63
N ARG A 217 -0.78 -4.79 15.39
CA ARG A 217 -0.48 -3.77 14.40
C ARG A 217 -0.53 -2.40 15.06
N LEU A 218 0.51 -1.60 14.87
CA LEU A 218 0.61 -0.23 15.34
C LEU A 218 0.76 0.67 14.12
N LEU A 219 -0.04 1.73 14.07
CA LEU A 219 -0.06 2.69 12.97
C LEU A 219 0.09 4.10 13.52
N SER A 220 0.94 4.90 12.88
CA SER A 220 1.14 6.30 13.26
C SER A 220 -0.11 7.15 12.99
N ALA A 221 -0.16 8.33 13.57
CA ALA A 221 -1.12 9.35 13.17
C ALA A 221 -0.90 9.76 11.71
N THR A 222 -1.96 10.22 11.06
CA THR A 222 -1.93 10.91 9.76
C THR A 222 -2.82 12.13 9.80
N GLU A 223 -2.68 13.02 8.84
CA GLU A 223 -3.46 14.24 8.74
C GLU A 223 -4.01 14.37 7.33
N ASN A 224 -5.22 14.88 7.22
CA ASN A 224 -5.85 15.19 5.95
C ASN A 224 -6.63 16.50 6.04
N ARG A 225 -7.03 17.05 4.90
CA ARG A 225 -8.01 18.14 4.84
C ARG A 225 -9.35 17.57 4.42
N GLU A 226 -10.40 17.90 5.17
CA GLU A 226 -11.75 17.49 4.89
C GLU A 226 -12.62 18.72 4.65
N TYR A 227 -13.66 18.58 3.82
CA TYR A 227 -14.67 19.64 3.68
C TYR A 227 -15.41 19.81 4.99
N VAL A 228 -15.62 21.08 5.40
CA VAL A 228 -16.45 21.43 6.57
C VAL A 228 -17.86 20.91 6.37
N ASP A 229 -18.35 20.99 5.13
CA ASP A 229 -19.65 20.48 4.72
C ASP A 229 -19.51 19.85 3.32
N TYR A 230 -19.85 18.57 3.21
CA TYR A 230 -19.78 17.85 1.92
C TYR A 230 -20.85 18.24 0.94
N TYR A 231 -21.95 18.86 1.42
CA TYR A 231 -23.03 19.37 0.58
C TYR A 231 -22.82 20.84 0.18
N ASP A 232 -21.87 21.53 0.83
CA ASP A 232 -21.54 22.93 0.55
C ASP A 232 -20.03 23.16 0.61
N ILE A 233 -19.36 22.92 -0.52
CA ILE A 233 -17.90 23.09 -0.63
C ILE A 233 -17.43 24.53 -0.45
N SER A 234 -18.35 25.53 -0.56
CA SER A 234 -17.99 26.95 -0.35
C SER A 234 -17.56 27.24 1.08
N LYS A 235 -17.92 26.39 2.04
CA LYS A 235 -17.48 26.49 3.44
C LYS A 235 -16.01 26.10 3.63
N GLY A 236 -15.34 25.66 2.57
CA GLY A 236 -13.92 25.35 2.58
C GLY A 236 -13.57 24.03 3.25
N THR A 237 -12.30 23.88 3.61
CA THR A 237 -11.73 22.66 4.21
C THR A 237 -11.11 22.95 5.56
N VAL A 238 -11.13 21.94 6.43
CA VAL A 238 -10.49 21.94 7.75
C VAL A 238 -9.44 20.83 7.83
N LYS A 239 -8.34 21.10 8.54
CA LYS A 239 -7.31 20.08 8.79
C LYS A 239 -7.78 19.14 9.88
N VAL A 240 -7.83 17.84 9.57
CA VAL A 240 -8.25 16.78 10.49
C VAL A 240 -7.08 15.86 10.77
N LYS A 241 -6.85 15.59 12.04
CA LYS A 241 -5.82 14.64 12.49
C LYS A 241 -6.46 13.32 12.89
N TYR A 242 -6.03 12.25 12.20
CA TYR A 242 -6.37 10.88 12.54
C TYR A 242 -5.33 10.33 13.50
N PRO A 243 -5.70 9.99 14.75
CA PRO A 243 -4.73 9.59 15.76
C PRO A 243 -4.02 8.28 15.40
N ALA A 244 -2.84 8.08 15.99
CA ALA A 244 -2.20 6.78 15.99
C ALA A 244 -3.07 5.76 16.74
N TYR A 245 -3.01 4.50 16.32
CA TYR A 245 -3.73 3.43 17.01
C TYR A 245 -2.99 2.10 16.94
N THR A 246 -3.44 1.18 17.78
CA THR A 246 -2.93 -0.18 17.82
C THR A 246 -4.08 -1.17 17.99
N VAL A 247 -3.98 -2.30 17.31
CA VAL A 247 -4.94 -3.40 17.43
C VAL A 247 -4.19 -4.70 17.65
N TRP A 248 -4.66 -5.46 18.62
CA TRP A 248 -4.01 -6.69 19.04
C TRP A 248 -5.00 -7.85 19.08
N LYS A 249 -4.48 -9.02 18.74
CA LYS A 249 -5.19 -10.29 18.76
C LYS A 249 -4.38 -11.30 19.56
N LEU A 250 -5.03 -12.00 20.45
CA LEU A 250 -4.50 -13.16 21.17
C LEU A 250 -5.25 -14.40 20.71
N ALA A 251 -4.55 -15.45 20.32
CA ALA A 251 -5.14 -16.71 19.96
C ALA A 251 -4.44 -17.86 20.67
N THR A 252 -5.21 -18.89 21.04
CA THR A 252 -4.66 -20.14 21.54
C THR A 252 -5.23 -21.30 20.75
N THR A 253 -4.40 -22.30 20.48
CA THR A 253 -4.82 -23.52 19.82
C THR A 253 -4.37 -24.72 20.64
N HIS A 254 -5.32 -25.55 21.00
CA HIS A 254 -5.09 -26.80 21.74
C HIS A 254 -5.30 -27.97 20.79
N GLN A 255 -4.31 -28.80 20.64
CA GLN A 255 -4.38 -30.00 19.81
C GLN A 255 -4.26 -31.25 20.64
N PHE A 256 -5.26 -32.14 20.53
CA PHE A 256 -5.37 -33.42 21.21
C PHE A 256 -5.21 -34.54 20.17
N GLY A 257 -4.07 -35.21 20.18
CA GLY A 257 -3.72 -36.21 19.16
C GLY A 257 -3.74 -35.63 17.75
N GLN A 258 -4.27 -36.43 16.81
CA GLN A 258 -4.44 -36.03 15.41
C GLN A 258 -5.88 -35.63 15.08
N ALA A 259 -6.82 -35.93 15.95
CA ALA A 259 -8.26 -35.89 15.65
C ALA A 259 -8.94 -34.58 16.12
N VAL A 260 -8.49 -33.97 17.21
CA VAL A 260 -9.20 -32.82 17.81
C VAL A 260 -8.30 -31.60 17.88
N LYS A 261 -8.81 -30.49 17.37
CA LYS A 261 -8.16 -29.18 17.46
C LYS A 261 -9.20 -28.14 17.92
N LEU A 262 -8.92 -27.50 19.04
CA LEU A 262 -9.72 -26.40 19.58
C LEU A 262 -8.93 -25.10 19.45
N SER A 263 -9.52 -24.08 18.84
CA SER A 263 -8.90 -22.75 18.73
C SER A 263 -9.82 -21.70 19.35
N LEU A 264 -9.25 -20.84 20.16
CA LEU A 264 -9.90 -19.69 20.78
C LEU A 264 -9.14 -18.43 20.34
N ALA A 265 -9.85 -17.36 20.03
CA ALA A 265 -9.26 -16.09 19.66
C ALA A 265 -10.01 -14.92 20.29
N LEU A 266 -9.25 -13.93 20.75
CA LEU A 266 -9.72 -12.64 21.21
C LEU A 266 -9.15 -11.60 20.25
N ASP A 267 -10.02 -11.05 19.41
CA ASP A 267 -9.68 -9.96 18.51
C ASP A 267 -9.88 -8.63 19.22
N ASN A 268 -9.11 -7.61 18.77
CA ASN A 268 -9.17 -6.27 19.33
C ASN A 268 -9.05 -6.26 20.88
N LEU A 269 -7.99 -6.89 21.37
CA LEU A 269 -7.74 -7.16 22.79
C LEU A 269 -7.89 -5.95 23.72
N PHE A 270 -7.56 -4.75 23.22
CA PHE A 270 -7.65 -3.48 23.97
C PHE A 270 -8.92 -2.67 23.63
N ASN A 271 -9.89 -3.27 22.93
CA ASN A 271 -11.17 -2.65 22.58
C ASN A 271 -11.00 -1.29 21.88
N TYR A 272 -10.04 -1.21 20.95
CA TYR A 272 -9.86 0.00 20.17
C TYR A 272 -11.13 0.31 19.40
N ARG A 273 -11.61 1.54 19.48
CA ARG A 273 -12.72 2.06 18.69
C ARG A 273 -12.28 3.31 17.97
N PRO A 274 -12.46 3.40 16.64
CA PRO A 274 -12.14 4.62 15.91
C PRO A 274 -13.02 5.76 16.39
N ARG A 275 -12.43 6.93 16.55
CA ARG A 275 -13.13 8.17 16.99
C ARG A 275 -13.44 9.08 15.82
N HIS A 276 -12.85 8.82 14.67
CA HIS A 276 -13.00 9.62 13.46
C HIS A 276 -13.58 8.77 12.34
N TYR A 277 -14.44 9.37 11.54
CA TYR A 277 -15.11 8.75 10.41
C TYR A 277 -14.93 9.66 9.21
N TYR A 278 -14.66 9.07 8.05
CA TYR A 278 -14.68 9.73 6.76
C TYR A 278 -15.92 9.28 6.01
N LEU A 279 -16.79 10.23 5.61
CA LEU A 279 -18.07 9.92 4.96
C LEU A 279 -18.87 8.82 5.70
N ASN A 280 -18.92 8.88 7.03
CA ASN A 280 -19.57 7.90 7.91
C ASN A 280 -18.92 6.50 7.93
N ALA A 281 -17.78 6.31 7.30
CA ALA A 281 -17.02 5.08 7.39
C ALA A 281 -15.87 5.21 8.42
N PRO A 282 -15.65 4.20 9.29
CA PRO A 282 -14.55 4.26 10.24
C PRO A 282 -13.20 4.18 9.52
N LEU A 283 -12.29 5.09 9.85
CA LEU A 283 -10.93 5.12 9.31
C LEU A 283 -10.02 4.14 10.06
N THR A 284 -10.24 2.87 9.87
CA THR A 284 -9.50 1.80 10.54
C THR A 284 -8.66 0.94 9.60
N ASP A 285 -8.38 1.42 8.37
CA ASP A 285 -7.51 0.74 7.41
C ASP A 285 -7.79 -0.79 7.29
N GLY A 286 -9.07 -1.17 7.19
CA GLY A 286 -9.48 -2.55 7.00
C GLY A 286 -9.59 -3.40 8.28
N ILE A 287 -9.72 -2.80 9.43
CA ILE A 287 -10.14 -3.50 10.65
C ILE A 287 -11.67 -3.53 10.68
N ASN A 288 -12.24 -4.62 10.23
CA ASN A 288 -13.64 -4.97 10.42
C ASN A 288 -13.81 -5.83 11.67
#